data_cc36bf075f59b9874b8762012bd9c154
#
_entry.id   cc36bf075f59b9874b8762012bd9c154
#
_cell.length_a   1.000
_cell.length_b   1.000
_cell.length_c   1.000
_cell.angle_alpha   90.00
_cell.angle_beta   90.00
_cell.angle_gamma   90.00
#
_symmetry.space_group_name_H-M   'P 1'
#
loop_
_entity.id
_entity.type
_entity.pdbx_description
1 polymer ?
#
loop_
_entity_poly.entity_id
_entity_poly.type
_entity_poly.pdbx_seq_one_letter_code
_entity_poly.pdbx_strand_id
1 'polypeptide(L)'
;QMCIRDRVFDAWEAEDKDLTQYERDDLMAEKYDSTELAIEADEKIRTFQADAAKEAGIFHHLITLPTYHTAALSTDNLAKAYFGDDGMLGYVKNVQRQEIRQGIACVKHQNMAGSDMGDDHKEYFAGEAALKAAGKDNTMNQF
;
A
#
# COMPACT_ATOMS: atom_id res chain seq x y z
N GLN A 1 6.02 -20.79 7.37
CA GLN A 1 6.22 -19.45 6.75
C GLN A 1 6.50 -18.38 7.81
N MET A 2 5.78 -18.34 8.94
CA MET A 2 6.12 -17.45 10.07
C MET A 2 7.52 -17.75 10.65
N CYS A 3 7.95 -18.99 10.68
CA CYS A 3 9.26 -19.39 11.24
C CYS A 3 10.49 -18.85 10.48
N ILE A 4 10.38 -18.53 9.20
CA ILE A 4 11.50 -17.91 8.43
C ILE A 4 11.61 -16.44 8.83
N ARG A 5 10.49 -15.75 8.93
CA ARG A 5 10.43 -14.38 9.41
C ARG A 5 11.01 -14.25 10.82
N ASP A 6 10.60 -15.13 11.72
CA ASP A 6 11.06 -15.10 13.11
C ASP A 6 12.58 -15.31 13.19
N ARG A 7 13.16 -16.24 12.39
CA ARG A 7 14.61 -16.43 12.33
C ARG A 7 15.38 -15.24 11.75
N VAL A 8 14.80 -14.55 10.77
CA VAL A 8 15.38 -13.33 10.21
C VAL A 8 15.36 -12.22 11.26
N PHE A 9 14.26 -12.07 12.01
CA PHE A 9 14.17 -11.11 13.10
C PHE A 9 15.08 -11.46 14.28
N ASP A 10 15.15 -12.71 14.68
CA ASP A 10 16.03 -13.17 15.75
C ASP A 10 17.51 -12.92 15.41
N ALA A 11 17.90 -13.20 14.16
CA ALA A 11 19.26 -12.92 13.69
C ALA A 11 19.53 -11.41 13.62
N TRP A 12 18.52 -10.62 13.25
CA TRP A 12 18.59 -9.17 13.19
C TRP A 12 18.66 -8.52 14.59
N GLU A 13 17.91 -9.03 15.57
CA GLU A 13 18.01 -8.57 16.96
C GLU A 13 19.36 -8.95 17.62
N ALA A 14 19.99 -10.02 17.13
CA ALA A 14 21.32 -10.45 17.61
C ALA A 14 22.46 -9.63 17.01
N GLU A 15 22.26 -9.00 15.85
CA GLU A 15 23.23 -8.13 15.21
C GLU A 15 22.85 -6.67 15.45
N ASP A 16 23.75 -5.92 16.01
CA ASP A 16 23.74 -4.57 16.56
C ASP A 16 22.57 -3.63 16.11
N LYS A 17 21.85 -3.08 17.10
CA LYS A 17 20.67 -2.23 16.94
C LYS A 17 20.95 -0.82 16.38
N ASP A 18 22.21 -0.46 16.23
CA ASP A 18 22.64 0.89 15.81
C ASP A 18 22.86 1.03 14.29
N LEU A 19 22.53 -0.01 13.49
CA LEU A 19 22.65 0.05 12.04
C LEU A 19 21.66 1.05 11.42
N THR A 20 22.15 1.84 10.46
CA THR A 20 21.29 2.67 9.62
C THR A 20 20.35 1.82 8.77
N GLN A 21 19.29 2.41 8.23
CA GLN A 21 18.35 1.68 7.36
C GLN A 21 19.06 1.09 6.13
N TYR A 22 20.02 1.79 5.54
CA TYR A 22 20.78 1.32 4.38
C TYR A 22 21.64 0.09 4.73
N GLU A 23 22.35 0.13 5.85
CA GLU A 23 23.16 -0.99 6.32
C GLU A 23 22.32 -2.21 6.63
N ARG A 24 21.09 -2.02 7.12
CA ARG A 24 20.11 -3.11 7.33
C ARG A 24 19.64 -3.71 6.02
N ASP A 25 19.32 -2.90 5.05
CA ASP A 25 18.85 -3.35 3.73
C ASP A 25 19.96 -4.11 3.01
N ASP A 26 21.21 -3.62 3.05
CA ASP A 26 22.38 -4.30 2.50
C ASP A 26 22.65 -5.63 3.21
N LEU A 27 22.57 -5.66 4.54
CA LEU A 27 22.72 -6.86 5.34
C LEU A 27 21.65 -7.91 5.02
N MET A 28 20.39 -7.49 4.88
CA MET A 28 19.29 -8.36 4.50
C MET A 28 19.52 -8.95 3.10
N ALA A 29 19.86 -8.13 2.12
CA ALA A 29 20.14 -8.58 0.77
C ALA A 29 21.33 -9.56 0.72
N GLU A 30 22.42 -9.27 1.43
CA GLU A 30 23.62 -10.13 1.45
C GLU A 30 23.41 -11.43 2.23
N LYS A 31 22.85 -11.36 3.42
CA LYS A 31 22.80 -12.50 4.33
C LYS A 31 21.55 -13.38 4.21
N TYR A 32 20.42 -12.80 3.81
CA TYR A 32 19.13 -13.49 3.85
C TYR A 32 18.51 -13.69 2.48
N ASP A 33 18.34 -12.64 1.68
CA ASP A 33 17.59 -12.71 0.42
C ASP A 33 18.30 -13.58 -0.63
N SER A 34 19.63 -13.69 -0.56
CA SER A 34 20.43 -14.51 -1.47
C SER A 34 20.57 -15.98 -1.03
N THR A 35 20.08 -16.36 0.14
CA THR A 35 20.16 -17.74 0.60
C THR A 35 19.23 -18.67 -0.16
N GLU A 36 19.63 -19.93 -0.37
CA GLU A 36 18.77 -20.95 -1.00
C GLU A 36 17.41 -21.08 -0.29
N LEU A 37 17.41 -20.97 1.05
CA LEU A 37 16.21 -21.03 1.87
C LEU A 37 15.26 -19.84 1.59
N ALA A 38 15.79 -18.65 1.47
CA ALA A 38 15.00 -17.45 1.14
C ALA A 38 14.41 -17.56 -0.28
N ILE A 39 15.23 -17.95 -1.23
CA ILE A 39 14.79 -18.13 -2.65
C ILE A 39 13.68 -19.19 -2.74
N GLU A 40 13.83 -20.33 -2.03
CA GLU A 40 12.79 -21.37 -1.99
C GLU A 40 11.50 -20.87 -1.31
N ALA A 41 11.64 -20.10 -0.24
CA ALA A 41 10.50 -19.50 0.46
C ALA A 41 9.75 -18.48 -0.40
N ASP A 42 10.47 -17.64 -1.09
CA ASP A 42 9.90 -16.62 -2.00
C ASP A 42 9.14 -17.29 -3.16
N GLU A 43 9.70 -18.35 -3.74
CA GLU A 43 8.99 -19.08 -4.78
C GLU A 43 7.69 -19.72 -4.25
N LYS A 44 7.70 -20.32 -3.07
CA LYS A 44 6.49 -20.85 -2.44
C LYS A 44 5.45 -19.76 -2.12
N ILE A 45 5.90 -18.58 -1.72
CA ILE A 45 5.02 -17.44 -1.48
C ILE A 45 4.42 -16.96 -2.81
N ARG A 46 5.23 -16.86 -3.85
CA ARG A 46 4.83 -16.42 -5.17
C ARG A 46 3.78 -17.32 -5.81
N THR A 47 3.90 -18.64 -5.64
CA THR A 47 2.97 -19.62 -6.23
C THR A 47 1.77 -19.95 -5.34
N PHE A 48 1.77 -19.52 -4.08
CA PHE A 48 0.82 -19.95 -3.05
C PHE A 48 -0.66 -19.90 -3.48
N GLN A 49 -1.10 -18.80 -4.11
CA GLN A 49 -2.49 -18.65 -4.51
C GLN A 49 -2.88 -19.65 -5.61
N ALA A 50 -1.99 -19.85 -6.58
CA ALA A 50 -2.20 -20.78 -7.68
C ALA A 50 -2.22 -22.23 -7.18
N ASP A 51 -1.31 -22.57 -6.29
CA ASP A 51 -1.21 -23.90 -5.70
C ASP A 51 -2.42 -24.20 -4.80
N ALA A 52 -2.86 -23.24 -3.98
CA ALA A 52 -4.06 -23.37 -3.15
C ALA A 52 -5.33 -23.55 -4.00
N ALA A 53 -5.44 -22.86 -5.12
CA ALA A 53 -6.56 -23.04 -6.04
C ALA A 53 -6.52 -24.43 -6.69
N LYS A 54 -5.35 -24.86 -7.16
CA LYS A 54 -5.17 -26.13 -7.87
C LYS A 54 -5.30 -27.36 -6.97
N GLU A 55 -4.70 -27.32 -5.79
CA GLU A 55 -4.60 -28.47 -4.92
C GLU A 55 -5.75 -28.62 -3.92
N ALA A 56 -6.29 -27.46 -3.47
CA ALA A 56 -7.32 -27.43 -2.44
C ALA A 56 -8.64 -26.75 -2.88
N GLY A 57 -8.73 -26.25 -4.12
CA GLY A 57 -9.92 -25.57 -4.62
C GLY A 57 -10.20 -24.23 -3.93
N ILE A 58 -9.19 -23.58 -3.36
CA ILE A 58 -9.33 -22.31 -2.65
C ILE A 58 -9.16 -21.17 -3.64
N PHE A 59 -10.27 -20.51 -4.01
CA PHE A 59 -10.28 -19.40 -4.97
C PHE A 59 -10.50 -18.03 -4.34
N HIS A 60 -10.80 -17.99 -3.03
CA HIS A 60 -11.05 -16.75 -2.31
C HIS A 60 -10.06 -16.58 -1.16
N HIS A 61 -9.33 -15.47 -1.17
CA HIS A 61 -8.32 -15.14 -0.17
C HIS A 61 -8.65 -13.82 0.50
N LEU A 62 -8.69 -13.81 1.83
CA LEU A 62 -8.83 -12.58 2.61
C LEU A 62 -7.43 -12.05 2.96
N ILE A 63 -7.10 -10.89 2.40
CA ILE A 63 -5.78 -10.26 2.55
C ILE A 63 -5.87 -9.08 3.52
N THR A 64 -5.96 -9.37 4.81
CA THR A 64 -6.11 -8.37 5.87
C THR A 64 -4.78 -7.86 6.39
N LEU A 65 -3.88 -8.74 6.81
CA LEU A 65 -2.58 -8.37 7.38
C LEU A 65 -1.66 -7.64 6.39
N PRO A 66 -1.48 -8.11 5.14
CA PRO A 66 -0.70 -7.36 4.15
C PRO A 66 -1.23 -5.95 3.92
N THR A 67 -2.56 -5.78 3.84
CA THR A 67 -3.18 -4.46 3.70
C THR A 67 -2.91 -3.58 4.92
N TYR A 68 -3.05 -4.12 6.13
CA TYR A 68 -2.77 -3.41 7.36
C TYR A 68 -1.30 -2.94 7.43
N HIS A 69 -0.35 -3.85 7.18
CA HIS A 69 1.08 -3.51 7.25
C HIS A 69 1.50 -2.52 6.15
N THR A 70 0.94 -2.63 4.96
CA THR A 70 1.17 -1.65 3.89
C THR A 70 0.68 -0.27 4.29
N ALA A 71 -0.53 -0.18 4.85
CA ALA A 71 -1.06 1.08 5.35
C ALA A 71 -0.23 1.65 6.51
N ALA A 72 0.17 0.81 7.46
CA ALA A 72 0.99 1.21 8.60
C ALA A 72 2.35 1.78 8.16
N LEU A 73 3.05 1.07 7.26
CA LEU A 73 4.33 1.53 6.71
C LEU A 73 4.19 2.85 5.95
N SER A 74 3.17 2.96 5.10
CA SER A 74 2.93 4.18 4.33
C SER A 74 2.58 5.37 5.23
N THR A 75 1.82 5.14 6.28
CA THR A 75 1.45 6.16 7.27
C THR A 75 2.66 6.61 8.09
N ASP A 76 3.52 5.68 8.52
CA ASP A 76 4.75 5.99 9.23
C ASP A 76 5.70 6.84 8.35
N ASN A 77 5.88 6.45 7.09
CA ASN A 77 6.67 7.21 6.13
C ASN A 77 6.11 8.62 5.91
N LEU A 78 4.79 8.74 5.81
CA LEU A 78 4.12 10.05 5.72
C LEU A 78 4.40 10.90 6.97
N ALA A 79 4.25 10.33 8.15
CA ALA A 79 4.49 11.04 9.42
C ALA A 79 5.95 11.53 9.53
N LYS A 80 6.90 10.66 9.21
CA LYS A 80 8.33 11.01 9.21
C LYS A 80 8.65 12.14 8.24
N ALA A 81 8.11 12.09 7.04
CA ALA A 81 8.30 13.16 6.05
C ALA A 81 7.63 14.47 6.49
N TYR A 82 6.40 14.39 7.01
CA TYR A 82 5.61 15.56 7.43
C TYR A 82 6.26 16.33 8.57
N PHE A 83 6.82 15.63 9.56
CA PHE A 83 7.49 16.24 10.72
C PHE A 83 8.99 16.47 10.50
N GLY A 84 9.53 16.00 9.38
CA GLY A 84 10.90 16.25 8.96
C GLY A 84 11.02 17.44 7.98
N ASP A 85 12.14 17.50 7.28
CA ASP A 85 12.48 18.61 6.37
C ASP A 85 11.63 18.64 5.09
N ASP A 86 11.10 17.49 4.66
CA ASP A 86 10.30 17.39 3.42
C ASP A 86 8.84 17.85 3.58
N GLY A 87 8.28 17.86 4.79
CA GLY A 87 6.89 18.24 5.03
C GLY A 87 5.91 17.47 4.13
N MET A 88 4.93 18.15 3.56
CA MET A 88 3.97 17.57 2.61
C MET A 88 4.60 17.13 1.28
N LEU A 89 5.80 17.59 0.97
CA LEU A 89 6.48 17.17 -0.25
C LEU A 89 6.79 15.67 -0.23
N GLY A 90 7.05 15.09 0.93
CA GLY A 90 7.20 13.64 1.09
C GLY A 90 5.98 12.87 0.61
N TYR A 91 4.78 13.30 1.00
CA TYR A 91 3.52 12.73 0.49
C TYR A 91 3.41 12.86 -1.03
N VAL A 92 3.63 14.05 -1.55
CA VAL A 92 3.53 14.31 -3.01
C VAL A 92 4.48 13.42 -3.80
N LYS A 93 5.74 13.29 -3.36
CA LYS A 93 6.75 12.48 -4.05
C LYS A 93 6.45 10.98 -3.97
N ASN A 94 6.14 10.49 -2.77
CA ASN A 94 6.14 9.06 -2.46
C ASN A 94 4.79 8.40 -2.70
N VAL A 95 3.70 9.17 -2.67
CA VAL A 95 2.34 8.67 -2.87
C VAL A 95 1.72 9.25 -4.13
N GLN A 96 1.37 10.52 -4.12
CA GLN A 96 0.55 11.14 -5.15
C GLN A 96 1.14 11.03 -6.57
N ARG A 97 2.44 11.32 -6.72
CA ARG A 97 3.13 11.16 -8.02
C ARG A 97 3.22 9.69 -8.46
N GLN A 98 3.31 8.76 -7.51
CA GLN A 98 3.34 7.33 -7.84
C GLN A 98 1.95 6.84 -8.27
N GLU A 99 0.90 7.26 -7.61
CA GLU A 99 -0.48 6.97 -8.01
C GLU A 99 -0.77 7.46 -9.42
N ILE A 100 -0.38 8.71 -9.74
CA ILE A 100 -0.54 9.28 -11.09
C ILE A 100 0.24 8.46 -12.12
N ARG A 101 1.51 8.15 -11.87
CA ARG A 101 2.36 7.39 -12.80
C ARG A 101 1.87 5.98 -13.05
N GLN A 102 1.28 5.35 -12.05
CA GLN A 102 0.78 3.99 -12.12
C GLN A 102 -0.69 3.91 -12.56
N GLY A 103 -1.35 5.04 -12.76
CA GLY A 103 -2.75 5.09 -13.15
C GLY A 103 -3.71 4.55 -12.08
N ILE A 104 -3.37 4.75 -10.80
CA ILE A 104 -4.19 4.25 -9.69
C ILE A 104 -5.47 5.08 -9.57
N ALA A 105 -6.62 4.40 -9.57
CA ALA A 105 -7.94 5.05 -9.61
C ALA A 105 -8.21 5.98 -8.41
N CYS A 106 -7.60 5.71 -7.24
CA CYS A 106 -7.80 6.52 -6.04
C CYS A 106 -7.20 7.93 -6.11
N VAL A 107 -6.44 8.26 -7.15
CA VAL A 107 -6.09 9.67 -7.47
C VAL A 107 -7.36 10.51 -7.59
N LYS A 108 -8.42 9.93 -8.16
CA LYS A 108 -9.76 10.53 -8.20
C LYS A 108 -10.60 10.02 -7.02
N HIS A 109 -10.17 10.29 -5.80
CA HIS A 109 -10.74 9.70 -4.59
C HIS A 109 -12.24 10.01 -4.40
N GLN A 110 -12.72 11.17 -4.82
CA GLN A 110 -14.14 11.53 -4.73
C GLN A 110 -14.98 10.65 -5.67
N ASN A 111 -14.54 10.51 -6.90
CA ASN A 111 -15.19 9.68 -7.91
C ASN A 111 -15.17 8.21 -7.44
N MET A 112 -14.01 7.72 -6.96
CA MET A 112 -13.86 6.38 -6.41
C MET A 112 -14.75 6.14 -5.18
N ALA A 113 -14.97 7.18 -4.34
CA ALA A 113 -15.88 7.11 -3.20
C ALA A 113 -17.37 7.21 -3.60
N GLY A 114 -17.68 7.35 -4.87
CA GLY A 114 -19.04 7.37 -5.37
C GLY A 114 -19.72 8.75 -5.29
N SER A 115 -18.97 9.84 -5.28
CA SER A 115 -19.54 11.19 -5.27
C SER A 115 -20.41 11.46 -6.49
N ASP A 116 -20.02 10.97 -7.67
CA ASP A 116 -20.80 11.11 -8.90
C ASP A 116 -22.16 10.43 -8.77
N MET A 117 -22.20 9.19 -8.26
CA MET A 117 -23.45 8.47 -8.03
C MET A 117 -24.33 9.20 -7.00
N GLY A 118 -23.71 9.75 -5.96
CA GLY A 118 -24.43 10.55 -4.96
C GLY A 118 -25.02 11.84 -5.54
N ASP A 119 -24.29 12.50 -6.43
CA ASP A 119 -24.73 13.71 -7.11
C ASP A 119 -25.83 13.42 -8.14
N ASP A 120 -25.74 12.32 -8.90
CA ASP A 120 -26.78 11.85 -9.80
C ASP A 120 -28.09 11.55 -9.07
N HIS A 121 -28.01 10.92 -7.90
CA HIS A 121 -29.20 10.69 -7.06
C HIS A 121 -29.81 11.99 -6.59
N LYS A 122 -29.00 12.96 -6.15
CA LYS A 122 -29.52 14.29 -5.74
C LYS A 122 -30.20 14.99 -6.90
N GLU A 123 -29.58 14.98 -8.07
CA GLU A 123 -30.18 15.59 -9.27
C GLU A 123 -31.49 14.91 -9.68
N TYR A 124 -31.54 13.58 -9.61
CA TYR A 124 -32.75 12.83 -9.93
C TYR A 124 -33.93 13.20 -9.04
N PHE A 125 -33.71 13.40 -7.73
CA PHE A 125 -34.78 13.68 -6.78
C PHE A 125 -35.07 15.18 -6.59
N ALA A 126 -34.07 16.05 -6.73
CA ALA A 126 -34.17 17.49 -6.45
C ALA A 126 -33.99 18.40 -7.68
N GLY A 127 -33.73 17.81 -8.86
CA GLY A 127 -33.53 18.51 -10.10
C GLY A 127 -32.13 19.12 -10.25
N GLU A 128 -31.88 19.78 -11.37
CA GLU A 128 -30.55 20.33 -11.76
C GLU A 128 -29.99 21.37 -10.77
N ALA A 129 -30.85 21.99 -9.98
CA ALA A 129 -30.44 22.94 -8.94
C ALA A 129 -29.90 22.28 -7.64
N ALA A 130 -29.86 20.95 -7.57
CA ALA A 130 -29.33 20.25 -6.43
C ALA A 130 -27.85 20.60 -6.20
N LEU A 131 -27.50 20.79 -4.92
CA LEU A 131 -26.10 21.01 -4.53
C LEU A 131 -25.29 19.73 -4.73
N LYS A 132 -24.34 19.77 -5.65
CA LYS A 132 -23.48 18.64 -6.01
C LYS A 132 -22.14 18.71 -5.28
N ALA A 133 -21.66 17.58 -4.75
CA ALA A 133 -20.38 17.49 -4.09
C ALA A 133 -19.21 17.66 -5.06
N ALA A 134 -19.32 17.10 -6.26
CA ALA A 134 -18.34 17.20 -7.35
C ALA A 134 -18.76 18.20 -8.44
N GLY A 135 -19.58 19.20 -8.11
CA GLY A 135 -20.07 20.19 -9.05
C GLY A 135 -19.00 21.17 -9.52
N LYS A 136 -19.33 21.91 -10.60
CA LYS A 136 -18.44 22.86 -11.28
C LYS A 136 -17.81 23.91 -10.35
N ASP A 137 -18.53 24.33 -9.34
CA ASP A 137 -18.11 25.38 -8.40
C ASP A 137 -17.53 24.81 -7.09
N ASN A 138 -17.27 23.51 -7.03
CA ASN A 138 -16.73 22.86 -5.85
C ASN A 138 -15.46 22.07 -6.22
N THR A 139 -15.54 20.77 -6.37
CA THR A 139 -14.37 19.89 -6.52
C THR A 139 -14.19 19.29 -7.90
N MET A 140 -15.04 19.67 -8.85
CA MET A 140 -14.92 19.26 -10.24
C MET A 140 -13.57 19.72 -10.81
N ASN A 141 -12.77 18.79 -11.29
CA ASN A 141 -11.42 19.02 -11.85
C ASN A 141 -10.32 19.31 -10.80
N GLN A 142 -10.49 18.95 -9.54
CA GLN A 142 -9.42 19.13 -8.55
C GLN A 142 -8.25 18.14 -8.72
N PHE A 143 -8.42 17.03 -9.45
CA PHE A 143 -7.35 16.06 -9.73
C PHE A 143 -7.50 15.43 -11.10
#